data_9d6457808546ce0c203047fd8ddf4ee1
#
_entry.id   9d6457808546ce0c203047fd8ddf4ee1
#
_cell.length_a   1.000
_cell.length_b   1.000
_cell.length_c   1.000
_cell.angle_alpha   90.00
_cell.angle_beta   90.00
_cell.angle_gamma   90.00
#
_symmetry.space_group_name_H-M   'P 1'
#
loop_
_entity.id
_entity.type
_entity.pdbx_description
1 polymer ?
#
loop_
_entity_poly.entity_id
_entity_poly.type
_entity_poly.pdbx_seq_one_letter_code
_entity_poly.pdbx_strand_id
1 'polypeptide(L)'
;ILAKGGAGGKGNAFFKSSTNRAPRKSQPGETGQEMWVWLRLKLIADAGLLGMPNAGKSTFLAAVSAARPKIADYPFTTLHPNLGVVGVDEREFVVADIPGLIEGAHQGAGLGHRFLGHVERCRVLLHLVDGTQEDVAGAYRQVRHEMKAYGGGLADKPEVLALNKIDALD
;
A
#
# COMPACT_ATOMS: atom_id res chain seq x y z
N ILE A 1 2.34 -5.31 -21.76
CA ILE A 1 3.64 -5.75 -22.30
C ILE A 1 4.53 -4.52 -22.33
N LEU A 2 5.64 -4.55 -21.58
CA LEU A 2 6.59 -3.44 -21.49
C LEU A 2 7.68 -3.53 -22.55
N ALA A 3 8.08 -4.74 -22.94
CA ALA A 3 9.06 -4.98 -23.97
C ALA A 3 8.59 -6.12 -24.88
N LYS A 4 8.89 -6.03 -26.15
CA LYS A 4 8.55 -7.06 -27.13
C LYS A 4 9.78 -7.90 -27.45
N GLY A 5 9.61 -9.23 -27.56
CA GLY A 5 10.63 -10.10 -28.11
C GLY A 5 10.84 -9.87 -29.61
N GLY A 6 12.02 -10.17 -30.10
CA GLY A 6 12.29 -10.15 -31.51
C GLY A 6 11.62 -11.31 -32.27
N ALA A 7 11.51 -11.19 -33.55
CA ALA A 7 11.02 -12.28 -34.39
C ALA A 7 12.00 -13.46 -34.42
N GLY A 8 11.48 -14.69 -34.39
CA GLY A 8 12.32 -15.89 -34.49
C GLY A 8 13.05 -16.01 -35.83
N GLY A 9 14.25 -16.55 -35.78
CA GLY A 9 15.03 -16.80 -36.98
C GLY A 9 14.47 -17.99 -37.82
N LYS A 10 14.95 -18.09 -39.03
CA LYS A 10 14.58 -19.20 -39.94
C LYS A 10 15.69 -20.25 -39.96
N GLY A 11 15.36 -21.43 -39.49
CA GLY A 11 16.28 -22.59 -39.53
C GLY A 11 16.52 -23.10 -40.96
N ASN A 12 17.50 -23.99 -41.09
CA ASN A 12 17.89 -24.55 -42.40
C ASN A 12 16.74 -25.24 -43.14
N ALA A 13 15.78 -25.82 -42.39
CA ALA A 13 14.62 -26.48 -43.00
C ALA A 13 13.75 -25.54 -43.84
N PHE A 14 13.70 -24.24 -43.49
CA PHE A 14 12.98 -23.23 -44.26
C PHE A 14 13.57 -23.00 -45.67
N PHE A 15 14.87 -23.23 -45.83
CA PHE A 15 15.60 -23.04 -47.10
C PHE A 15 15.69 -24.29 -47.97
N LYS A 16 14.96 -25.35 -47.63
CA LYS A 16 14.88 -26.55 -48.48
C LYS A 16 14.21 -26.23 -49.82
N SER A 17 14.80 -26.75 -50.89
CA SER A 17 14.24 -26.69 -52.24
C SER A 17 14.40 -28.03 -52.96
N SER A 18 13.81 -28.18 -54.13
CA SER A 18 13.96 -29.38 -54.96
C SER A 18 15.40 -29.66 -55.36
N THR A 19 16.21 -28.63 -55.54
CA THR A 19 17.61 -28.69 -55.94
C THR A 19 18.59 -28.73 -54.74
N ASN A 20 18.16 -28.24 -53.55
CA ASN A 20 18.95 -28.25 -52.32
C ASN A 20 18.13 -28.83 -51.16
N ARG A 21 18.21 -30.16 -50.99
CA ARG A 21 17.46 -30.88 -49.96
C ARG A 21 18.03 -30.77 -48.56
N ALA A 22 19.32 -30.38 -48.41
CA ALA A 22 20.00 -30.23 -47.14
C ALA A 22 20.76 -28.88 -47.04
N PRO A 23 20.05 -27.76 -47.01
CA PRO A 23 20.72 -26.46 -46.93
C PRO A 23 21.42 -26.28 -45.59
N ARG A 24 22.59 -25.68 -45.62
CA ARG A 24 23.35 -25.29 -44.41
C ARG A 24 23.14 -23.82 -44.02
N LYS A 25 22.23 -23.12 -44.71
CA LYS A 25 21.91 -21.73 -44.48
C LYS A 25 20.85 -21.62 -43.37
N SER A 26 21.06 -20.72 -42.44
CA SER A 26 20.08 -20.29 -41.46
C SER A 26 20.08 -18.77 -41.37
N GLN A 27 18.99 -18.20 -40.86
CA GLN A 27 18.87 -16.78 -40.61
C GLN A 27 18.68 -16.62 -39.10
N PRO A 28 19.51 -15.83 -38.40
CA PRO A 28 19.33 -15.53 -36.99
C PRO A 28 18.00 -14.81 -36.75
N GLY A 29 17.47 -14.92 -35.54
CA GLY A 29 16.32 -14.12 -35.12
C GLY A 29 16.69 -12.64 -34.90
N GLU A 30 15.68 -11.85 -34.76
CA GLU A 30 15.82 -10.44 -34.40
C GLU A 30 16.03 -10.31 -32.88
N THR A 31 16.81 -9.34 -32.47
CA THR A 31 16.98 -9.02 -31.04
C THR A 31 15.70 -8.46 -30.47
N GLY A 32 15.34 -8.87 -29.25
CA GLY A 32 14.23 -8.30 -28.53
C GLY A 32 14.56 -6.89 -28.02
N GLN A 33 13.54 -6.21 -27.52
CA GLN A 33 13.71 -4.92 -26.85
C GLN A 33 14.24 -5.15 -25.46
N GLU A 34 15.30 -4.45 -25.10
CA GLU A 34 15.83 -4.40 -23.74
C GLU A 34 15.65 -2.98 -23.19
N MET A 35 15.18 -2.86 -21.96
CA MET A 35 15.00 -1.57 -21.31
C MET A 35 15.17 -1.68 -19.80
N TRP A 36 15.70 -0.64 -19.21
CA TRP A 36 15.71 -0.47 -17.78
C TRP A 36 14.35 0.10 -17.34
N VAL A 37 13.73 -0.52 -16.33
CA VAL A 37 12.45 -0.05 -15.77
C VAL A 37 12.59 0.17 -14.29
N TRP A 38 12.03 1.28 -13.82
CA TRP A 38 11.90 1.56 -12.40
C TRP A 38 10.56 1.03 -11.92
N LEU A 39 10.59 0.06 -11.02
CA LEU A 39 9.40 -0.45 -10.37
C LEU A 39 9.22 0.28 -9.04
N ARG A 40 8.10 1.00 -8.90
CA ARG A 40 7.73 1.66 -7.65
C ARG A 40 6.50 0.99 -7.07
N LEU A 41 6.66 0.33 -5.94
CA LEU A 41 5.53 -0.19 -5.17
C LEU A 41 4.83 0.98 -4.48
N LYS A 42 3.56 1.24 -4.83
CA LYS A 42 2.78 2.34 -4.25
C LYS A 42 1.95 1.90 -3.05
N LEU A 43 1.70 0.60 -2.88
CA LEU A 43 0.91 0.06 -1.80
C LEU A 43 1.82 -0.37 -0.64
N ILE A 44 1.48 0.05 0.59
CA ILE A 44 2.19 -0.35 1.81
C ILE A 44 1.39 -1.42 2.56
N ALA A 45 0.07 -1.25 2.63
CA ALA A 45 -0.83 -2.15 3.33
C ALA A 45 -2.21 -2.19 2.65
N ASP A 46 -2.98 -3.23 2.93
CA ASP A 46 -4.36 -3.34 2.47
C ASP A 46 -5.26 -2.41 3.30
N ALA A 47 -5.04 -2.35 4.62
CA ALA A 47 -5.76 -1.43 5.49
C ALA A 47 -4.78 -0.55 6.29
N GLY A 48 -5.11 0.73 6.44
CA GLY A 48 -4.38 1.68 7.28
C GLY A 48 -5.21 2.06 8.50
N LEU A 49 -4.61 1.98 9.69
CA LEU A 49 -5.26 2.45 10.92
C LEU A 49 -5.18 3.98 10.98
N LEU A 50 -6.32 4.58 11.20
CA LEU A 50 -6.51 6.02 11.31
C LEU A 50 -7.17 6.35 12.66
N GLY A 51 -6.93 7.51 13.19
CA GLY A 51 -7.54 7.98 14.44
C GLY A 51 -6.62 8.84 15.28
N MET A 52 -7.20 9.56 16.22
CA MET A 52 -6.50 10.43 17.15
C MET A 52 -5.44 9.67 17.97
N PRO A 53 -4.47 10.37 18.58
CA PRO A 53 -3.59 9.77 19.57
C PRO A 53 -4.40 9.05 20.66
N ASN A 54 -3.88 7.92 21.12
CA ASN A 54 -4.50 7.09 22.18
C ASN A 54 -5.89 6.48 21.82
N ALA A 55 -6.34 6.56 20.57
CA ALA A 55 -7.56 5.87 20.14
C ALA A 55 -7.45 4.33 20.16
N GLY A 56 -6.26 3.79 20.45
CA GLY A 56 -6.03 2.35 20.61
C GLY A 56 -5.55 1.64 19.35
N LYS A 57 -5.06 2.36 18.33
CA LYS A 57 -4.60 1.79 17.05
C LYS A 57 -3.55 0.69 17.21
N SER A 58 -2.48 0.96 17.94
CA SER A 58 -1.38 0.00 18.13
C SER A 58 -1.81 -1.20 18.99
N THR A 59 -2.70 -0.97 19.96
CA THR A 59 -3.30 -2.04 20.76
C THR A 59 -4.17 -2.94 19.90
N PHE A 60 -5.00 -2.34 19.05
CA PHE A 60 -5.82 -3.09 18.09
C PHE A 60 -4.95 -3.93 17.16
N LEU A 61 -3.92 -3.32 16.55
CA LEU A 61 -3.00 -4.05 15.67
C LEU A 61 -2.32 -5.23 16.38
N ALA A 62 -1.88 -5.02 17.62
CA ALA A 62 -1.25 -6.08 18.41
C ALA A 62 -2.22 -7.23 18.75
N ALA A 63 -3.51 -6.91 18.94
CA ALA A 63 -4.54 -7.89 19.26
C ALA A 63 -4.97 -8.74 18.06
N VAL A 64 -5.03 -8.15 16.85
CA VAL A 64 -5.54 -8.84 15.65
C VAL A 64 -4.44 -9.46 14.78
N SER A 65 -3.19 -9.07 15.00
CA SER A 65 -2.07 -9.57 14.19
C SER A 65 -1.70 -11.02 14.57
N ALA A 66 -1.55 -11.87 13.57
CA ALA A 66 -1.14 -13.27 13.74
C ALA A 66 0.30 -13.44 14.30
N ALA A 67 1.13 -12.41 14.16
CA ALA A 67 2.47 -12.33 14.74
C ALA A 67 2.69 -10.92 15.31
N ARG A 68 3.74 -10.76 16.14
CA ARG A 68 4.09 -9.41 16.62
C ARG A 68 4.29 -8.46 15.45
N PRO A 69 3.63 -7.29 15.45
CA PRO A 69 3.80 -6.29 14.39
C PRO A 69 5.28 -5.97 14.19
N LYS A 70 5.69 -5.89 12.94
CA LYS A 70 7.07 -5.55 12.57
C LYS A 70 7.15 -4.11 12.11
N ILE A 71 8.17 -3.40 12.59
CA ILE A 71 8.54 -2.09 12.06
C ILE A 71 9.11 -2.31 10.67
N ALA A 72 8.53 -1.66 9.67
CA ALA A 72 8.99 -1.77 8.30
C ALA A 72 9.81 -0.55 7.89
N ASP A 73 11.00 -0.83 7.37
CA ASP A 73 11.95 0.16 6.89
C ASP A 73 11.74 0.36 5.39
N TYR A 74 11.00 1.39 5.02
CA TYR A 74 10.84 1.75 3.62
C TYR A 74 11.76 2.92 3.27
N PRO A 75 12.57 2.84 2.19
CA PRO A 75 13.57 3.86 1.86
C PRO A 75 12.99 5.24 1.53
N PHE A 76 11.68 5.35 1.42
CA PHE A 76 10.95 6.60 1.15
C PHE A 76 10.13 7.08 2.36
N THR A 77 10.30 6.49 3.55
CA THR A 77 9.57 6.85 4.76
C THR A 77 10.55 7.26 5.85
N THR A 78 10.26 8.37 6.51
CA THR A 78 11.01 8.83 7.69
C THR A 78 10.32 8.44 9.00
N LEU A 79 9.08 7.97 8.91
CA LEU A 79 8.32 7.33 9.98
C LEU A 79 8.13 5.87 9.59
N HIS A 80 8.46 4.96 10.48
CA HIS A 80 8.38 3.54 10.24
C HIS A 80 7.00 3.04 10.69
N PRO A 81 6.11 2.66 9.75
CA PRO A 81 4.82 2.10 10.12
C PRO A 81 5.00 0.72 10.77
N ASN A 82 4.21 0.43 11.78
CA ASN A 82 4.11 -0.92 12.30
C ASN A 82 3.15 -1.71 11.41
N LEU A 83 3.63 -2.80 10.85
CA LEU A 83 2.83 -3.68 10.00
C LEU A 83 2.46 -4.96 10.75
N GLY A 84 1.18 -5.31 10.69
CA GLY A 84 0.67 -6.59 11.17
C GLY A 84 -0.02 -7.36 10.05
N VAL A 85 0.13 -8.66 10.05
CA VAL A 85 -0.61 -9.56 9.15
C VAL A 85 -1.82 -10.08 9.93
N VAL A 86 -2.98 -9.87 9.39
CA VAL A 86 -4.26 -10.28 9.97
C VAL A 86 -4.86 -11.38 9.12
N GLY A 87 -5.12 -12.53 9.74
CA GLY A 87 -5.80 -13.65 9.10
C GLY A 87 -7.28 -13.66 9.45
N VAL A 88 -8.13 -13.77 8.44
CA VAL A 88 -9.56 -13.99 8.59
C VAL A 88 -9.96 -15.14 7.67
N ASP A 89 -10.41 -16.22 8.24
CA ASP A 89 -10.67 -17.48 7.52
C ASP A 89 -9.40 -17.95 6.77
N GLU A 90 -9.49 -18.12 5.46
CA GLU A 90 -8.37 -18.53 4.60
C GLU A 90 -7.65 -17.34 3.93
N ARG A 91 -7.94 -16.12 4.33
CA ARG A 91 -7.39 -14.90 3.73
C ARG A 91 -6.52 -14.15 4.72
N GLU A 92 -5.41 -13.64 4.22
CA GLU A 92 -4.53 -12.76 4.96
C GLU A 92 -4.50 -11.38 4.30
N PHE A 93 -4.39 -10.34 5.12
CA PHE A 93 -4.21 -8.98 4.66
C PHE A 93 -3.28 -8.21 5.62
N VAL A 94 -2.62 -7.20 5.08
CA VAL A 94 -1.68 -6.39 5.83
C VAL A 94 -2.37 -5.15 6.37
N VAL A 95 -2.20 -4.92 7.66
CA VAL A 95 -2.68 -3.71 8.36
C VAL A 95 -1.48 -2.89 8.79
N ALA A 96 -1.50 -1.60 8.51
CA ALA A 96 -0.48 -0.65 8.93
C ALA A 96 -1.01 0.23 10.07
N ASP A 97 -0.31 0.21 11.21
CA ASP A 97 -0.45 1.26 12.22
C ASP A 97 0.48 2.41 11.82
N ILE A 98 -0.12 3.52 11.49
CA ILE A 98 0.58 4.69 11.01
C ILE A 98 0.59 5.70 12.17
N PRO A 99 1.71 5.85 12.88
CA PRO A 99 1.78 6.78 14.01
C PRO A 99 1.69 8.23 13.53
N GLY A 100 0.91 9.06 14.17
CA GLY A 100 1.08 10.50 14.10
C GLY A 100 0.04 11.35 13.38
N LEU A 101 -1.27 11.09 13.52
CA LEU A 101 -2.23 12.19 13.38
C LEU A 101 -2.06 13.11 14.58
N ILE A 102 -1.38 14.23 14.38
CA ILE A 102 -1.24 15.32 15.35
C ILE A 102 -2.07 16.48 14.83
N GLU A 103 -2.79 17.14 15.71
CA GLU A 103 -3.50 18.38 15.44
C GLU A 103 -2.60 19.38 14.69
N GLY A 104 -3.06 19.92 13.54
CA GLY A 104 -2.26 20.80 12.69
C GLY A 104 -1.31 20.08 11.71
N ALA A 105 -1.48 18.79 11.49
CA ALA A 105 -0.65 18.00 10.55
C ALA A 105 -0.57 18.61 9.14
N HIS A 106 -1.63 19.30 8.70
CA HIS A 106 -1.70 19.99 7.41
C HIS A 106 -0.93 21.32 7.38
N GLN A 107 -0.66 21.94 8.55
CA GLN A 107 -0.03 23.27 8.65
C GLN A 107 1.50 23.25 8.52
N GLY A 108 2.11 22.13 8.12
CA GLY A 108 3.51 22.13 7.71
C GLY A 108 4.53 21.90 8.81
N ALA A 109 4.16 21.43 10.00
CA ALA A 109 5.12 20.98 11.01
C ALA A 109 5.91 19.71 10.61
N GLY A 110 6.03 19.44 9.31
CA GLY A 110 6.91 18.43 8.70
C GLY A 110 6.48 16.96 8.90
N LEU A 111 5.84 16.63 10.01
CA LEU A 111 5.43 15.26 10.35
C LEU A 111 4.09 14.85 9.72
N GLY A 112 3.14 15.78 9.60
CA GLY A 112 1.80 15.49 9.10
C GLY A 112 1.74 15.12 7.62
N HIS A 113 2.46 15.83 6.76
CA HIS A 113 2.56 15.49 5.34
C HIS A 113 3.17 14.11 5.10
N ARG A 114 4.12 13.70 5.93
CA ARG A 114 4.77 12.39 5.82
C ARG A 114 3.86 11.27 6.28
N PHE A 115 3.08 11.49 7.32
CA PHE A 115 2.06 10.58 7.82
C PHE A 115 0.99 10.30 6.76
N LEU A 116 0.40 11.36 6.22
CA LEU A 116 -0.69 11.24 5.25
C LEU A 116 -0.22 10.57 3.94
N GLY A 117 1.06 10.68 3.58
CA GLY A 117 1.67 9.92 2.49
C GLY A 117 1.67 8.39 2.70
N HIS A 118 1.63 7.91 3.95
CA HIS A 118 1.46 6.47 4.22
C HIS A 118 0.00 6.05 4.10
N VAL A 119 -0.92 6.87 4.61
CA VAL A 119 -2.37 6.66 4.47
C VAL A 119 -2.77 6.59 3.00
N GLU A 120 -2.20 7.44 2.15
CA GLU A 120 -2.40 7.42 0.70
C GLU A 120 -2.09 6.04 0.08
N ARG A 121 -1.16 5.31 0.67
CA ARG A 121 -0.69 4.00 0.18
C ARG A 121 -1.41 2.80 0.76
N CYS A 122 -2.48 3.00 1.50
CA CYS A 122 -3.41 1.95 1.94
C CYS A 122 -4.62 1.90 1.01
N ARG A 123 -5.22 0.72 0.84
CA ARG A 123 -6.43 0.56 0.00
C ARG A 123 -7.68 1.03 0.72
N VAL A 124 -7.80 0.67 2.00
CA VAL A 124 -8.95 0.95 2.86
C VAL A 124 -8.44 1.60 4.14
N LEU A 125 -9.25 2.42 4.77
CA LEU A 125 -8.93 3.01 6.06
C LEU A 125 -9.83 2.42 7.14
N LEU A 126 -9.23 2.01 8.26
CA LEU A 126 -9.95 1.67 9.47
C LEU A 126 -9.76 2.83 10.45
N HIS A 127 -10.81 3.63 10.62
CA HIS A 127 -10.81 4.79 11.49
C HIS A 127 -11.29 4.40 12.87
N LEU A 128 -10.35 4.36 13.81
CA LEU A 128 -10.63 4.09 15.22
C LEU A 128 -10.89 5.40 15.97
N VAL A 129 -12.04 5.50 16.60
CA VAL A 129 -12.42 6.61 17.47
C VAL A 129 -12.60 6.10 18.89
N ASP A 130 -12.01 6.81 19.84
CA ASP A 130 -12.16 6.49 21.26
C ASP A 130 -13.58 6.87 21.70
N GLY A 131 -14.37 5.85 22.06
CA GLY A 131 -15.76 6.03 22.50
C GLY A 131 -15.92 6.70 23.86
N THR A 132 -14.85 6.76 24.66
CA THR A 132 -14.87 7.36 26.02
C THR A 132 -14.68 8.88 26.02
N GLN A 133 -14.43 9.49 24.85
CA GLN A 133 -14.27 10.94 24.75
C GLN A 133 -15.61 11.67 24.86
N GLU A 134 -15.61 12.88 25.42
CA GLU A 134 -16.82 13.70 25.54
C GLU A 134 -17.43 14.06 24.18
N ASP A 135 -16.61 14.36 23.16
CA ASP A 135 -17.05 14.65 21.79
C ASP A 135 -16.47 13.64 20.77
N VAL A 136 -17.03 12.44 20.77
CA VAL A 136 -16.69 11.37 19.82
C VAL A 136 -16.87 11.81 18.37
N ALA A 137 -17.97 12.52 18.09
CA ALA A 137 -18.26 13.02 16.75
C ALA A 137 -17.30 14.13 16.31
N GLY A 138 -16.87 14.98 17.25
CA GLY A 138 -15.84 15.99 17.01
C GLY A 138 -14.49 15.38 16.67
N ALA A 139 -14.06 14.37 17.42
CA ALA A 139 -12.83 13.65 17.16
C ALA A 139 -12.82 13.02 15.74
N TYR A 140 -13.92 12.41 15.32
CA TYR A 140 -14.08 11.91 13.97
C TYR A 140 -13.98 13.04 12.93
N ARG A 141 -14.75 14.12 13.11
CA ARG A 141 -14.76 15.26 12.18
C ARG A 141 -13.38 15.91 12.04
N GLN A 142 -12.61 15.99 13.12
CA GLN A 142 -11.27 16.55 13.12
C GLN A 142 -10.33 15.76 12.21
N VAL A 143 -10.30 14.44 12.35
CA VAL A 143 -9.49 13.56 11.51
C VAL A 143 -9.90 13.68 10.03
N ARG A 144 -11.21 13.70 9.76
CA ARG A 144 -11.73 13.90 8.40
C ARG A 144 -11.36 15.26 7.81
N HIS A 145 -11.34 16.30 8.63
CA HIS A 145 -10.90 17.62 8.21
C HIS A 145 -9.43 17.63 7.79
N GLU A 146 -8.56 17.01 8.58
CA GLU A 146 -7.13 16.88 8.27
C GLU A 146 -6.90 16.11 6.95
N MET A 147 -7.64 15.02 6.73
CA MET A 147 -7.56 14.27 5.48
C MET A 147 -7.97 15.09 4.26
N LYS A 148 -9.03 15.91 4.39
CA LYS A 148 -9.50 16.83 3.34
C LYS A 148 -8.49 17.93 3.07
N ALA A 149 -7.92 18.51 4.12
CA ALA A 149 -6.94 19.58 4.02
C ALA A 149 -5.64 19.13 3.33
N TYR A 150 -5.25 17.87 3.54
CA TYR A 150 -4.11 17.29 2.84
C TYR A 150 -4.39 17.10 1.33
N GLY A 151 -5.61 16.75 0.95
CA GLY A 151 -5.97 16.44 -0.43
C GLY A 151 -5.53 15.04 -0.87
N GLY A 152 -5.01 14.91 -2.09
CA GLY A 152 -4.51 13.62 -2.61
C GLY A 152 -5.55 12.50 -2.73
N GLY A 153 -6.85 12.82 -2.67
CA GLY A 153 -7.93 11.83 -2.72
C GLY A 153 -8.10 11.01 -1.43
N LEU A 154 -7.45 11.41 -0.34
CA LEU A 154 -7.50 10.70 0.94
C LEU A 154 -8.90 10.64 1.53
N ALA A 155 -9.64 11.74 1.42
CA ALA A 155 -11.01 11.83 1.92
C ALA A 155 -12.02 10.98 1.13
N ASP A 156 -11.64 10.53 -0.07
CA ASP A 156 -12.49 9.72 -0.95
C ASP A 156 -12.19 8.22 -0.83
N LYS A 157 -11.20 7.84 -0.02
CA LYS A 157 -10.87 6.43 0.20
C LYS A 157 -12.00 5.72 0.95
N PRO A 158 -12.20 4.42 0.64
CA PRO A 158 -13.08 3.57 1.44
C PRO A 158 -12.66 3.61 2.92
N GLU A 159 -13.61 3.87 3.80
CA GLU A 159 -13.39 4.02 5.24
C GLU A 159 -14.37 3.15 6.01
N VAL A 160 -13.85 2.44 7.00
CA VAL A 160 -14.63 1.73 8.01
C VAL A 160 -14.42 2.47 9.33
N LEU A 161 -15.50 2.97 9.91
CA LEU A 161 -15.48 3.62 11.22
C LEU A 161 -15.72 2.59 12.31
N ALA A 162 -14.88 2.59 13.34
CA ALA A 162 -15.05 1.75 14.52
C ALA A 162 -14.89 2.56 15.80
N LEU A 163 -15.83 2.40 16.71
CA LEU A 163 -15.73 2.92 18.08
C LEU A 163 -14.96 1.93 18.93
N ASN A 164 -13.88 2.40 19.52
CA ASN A 164 -13.03 1.61 20.40
C ASN A 164 -13.28 1.98 21.87
N LYS A 165 -12.87 1.13 22.80
CA LYS A 165 -13.02 1.28 24.25
C LYS A 165 -14.48 1.39 24.70
N ILE A 166 -15.39 0.79 23.98
CA ILE A 166 -16.83 0.80 24.33
C ILE A 166 -17.13 0.00 25.60
N ASP A 167 -16.23 -0.88 25.99
CA ASP A 167 -16.21 -1.64 27.23
C ASP A 167 -16.02 -0.75 28.48
N ALA A 168 -15.55 0.46 28.31
CA ALA A 168 -15.37 1.47 29.36
C ALA A 168 -16.51 2.49 29.43
N LEU A 169 -17.57 2.29 28.64
CA LEU A 169 -18.79 3.10 28.70
C LEU A 169 -19.78 2.43 29.65
N ASP A 170 -20.26 3.19 30.67
CA ASP A 170 -21.31 2.79 31.61
C ASP A 170 -22.71 2.74 30.96
#